data_ac7fa5030e6451bf1cbd18ce51d5f189
#
_entry.id   ac7fa5030e6451bf1cbd18ce51d5f189
#
_cell.length_a   1.000
_cell.length_b   1.000
_cell.length_c   1.000
_cell.angle_alpha   90.00
_cell.angle_beta   90.00
_cell.angle_gamma   90.00
#
_symmetry.space_group_name_H-M   'P 1'
#
loop_
_entity.id
_entity.type
_entity.pdbx_description
1 polymer ?
#
loop_
_entity_poly.entity_id
_entity_poly.type
_entity_poly.pdbx_seq_one_letter_code
_entity_poly.pdbx_strand_id
1 'polypeptide(L)'
;MKFSIITANKNGGRFLEETIRSVISQKESGVDLEYIVIDGGSIDESLNIINSYEKDISKIVSESDQGPVSAINKGLKLASGEIVAWLNADDRYHSGALKRVAQVMAAYPGKALCFGACRIIDEEGREIRKGITSFKEFFFSYSSQFTIQCINYISQPAMFFRRSAIEKAGHLREDLEAAWDYDLTLRLWRQGGGVYVPGVPLSDFRWHTSSISAKRYATQFKEEFDVAVKDAGWPTPQILIHWLVRWGIVGTYTLMAVTRMMRGAR
;
A
#
# COMPACT_ATOMS: atom_id res chain seq x y z
N MET A 1 -7.93 13.99 15.11
CA MET A 1 -7.09 13.69 13.93
C MET A 1 -8.03 13.14 12.85
N LYS A 2 -8.15 13.85 11.75
CA LYS A 2 -9.00 13.47 10.62
C LYS A 2 -8.21 12.61 9.64
N PHE A 3 -8.80 11.51 9.20
CA PHE A 3 -8.25 10.63 8.17
C PHE A 3 -8.95 10.85 6.84
N SER A 4 -8.20 10.85 5.73
CA SER A 4 -8.74 10.64 4.40
C SER A 4 -8.23 9.32 3.87
N ILE A 5 -9.14 8.38 3.65
CA ILE A 5 -8.83 7.09 3.03
C ILE A 5 -9.35 7.12 1.60
N ILE A 6 -8.49 6.74 0.67
CA ILE A 6 -8.80 6.72 -0.77
C ILE A 6 -8.90 5.26 -1.23
N THR A 7 -9.94 4.90 -1.94
CA THR A 7 -10.00 3.63 -2.68
C THR A 7 -10.07 3.94 -4.16
N ALA A 8 -9.04 3.51 -4.90
CA ALA A 8 -9.05 3.51 -6.36
C ALA A 8 -9.64 2.18 -6.84
N ASN A 9 -10.65 2.25 -7.69
CA ASN A 9 -11.34 1.08 -8.22
C ASN A 9 -11.45 1.13 -9.75
N LYS A 10 -11.28 -0.03 -10.38
CA LYS A 10 -11.68 -0.25 -11.78
C LYS A 10 -12.00 -1.73 -11.98
N ASN A 11 -13.29 -2.03 -12.19
CA ASN A 11 -13.80 -3.39 -12.33
C ASN A 11 -13.39 -4.31 -11.17
N GLY A 12 -13.44 -3.78 -9.94
CA GLY A 12 -13.06 -4.47 -8.70
C GLY A 12 -14.25 -5.04 -7.92
N GLY A 13 -15.44 -5.09 -8.50
CA GLY A 13 -16.70 -5.45 -7.82
C GLY A 13 -16.62 -6.69 -6.95
N ARG A 14 -15.79 -7.66 -7.35
CA ARG A 14 -15.62 -8.91 -6.60
C ARG A 14 -15.20 -8.72 -5.13
N PHE A 15 -14.33 -7.74 -4.83
CA PHE A 15 -13.79 -7.52 -3.48
C PHE A 15 -14.14 -6.15 -2.91
N LEU A 16 -14.61 -5.24 -3.75
CA LEU A 16 -14.84 -3.84 -3.41
C LEU A 16 -15.76 -3.66 -2.19
N GLU A 17 -16.80 -4.47 -2.06
CA GLU A 17 -17.73 -4.36 -0.93
C GLU A 17 -17.02 -4.66 0.40
N GLU A 18 -16.16 -5.67 0.45
CA GLU A 18 -15.37 -6.00 1.63
C GLU A 18 -14.40 -4.86 1.99
N THR A 19 -13.75 -4.28 0.98
CA THR A 19 -12.89 -3.09 1.15
C THR A 19 -13.67 -1.93 1.74
N ILE A 20 -14.81 -1.54 1.15
CA ILE A 20 -15.65 -0.44 1.62
C ILE A 20 -16.08 -0.66 3.07
N ARG A 21 -16.60 -1.83 3.40
CA ARG A 21 -17.01 -2.17 4.76
C ARG A 21 -15.86 -2.07 5.76
N SER A 22 -14.66 -2.53 5.38
CA SER A 22 -13.49 -2.48 6.24
C SER A 22 -13.04 -1.04 6.57
N VAL A 23 -13.23 -0.11 5.61
CA VAL A 23 -12.94 1.32 5.81
C VAL A 23 -14.02 1.98 6.67
N ILE A 24 -15.30 1.77 6.35
CA ILE A 24 -16.43 2.39 7.05
C ILE A 24 -16.46 1.96 8.52
N SER A 25 -16.17 0.69 8.83
CA SER A 25 -16.13 0.18 10.20
C SER A 25 -15.12 0.86 11.11
N GLN A 26 -14.13 1.57 10.55
CA GLN A 26 -13.17 2.33 11.36
C GLN A 26 -13.84 3.50 12.12
N LYS A 27 -15.01 4.00 11.66
CA LYS A 27 -15.80 5.03 12.36
C LYS A 27 -16.24 4.56 13.75
N GLU A 28 -16.52 3.28 13.93
CA GLU A 28 -16.91 2.69 15.21
C GLU A 28 -15.85 2.87 16.31
N SER A 29 -14.60 3.05 15.91
CA SER A 29 -13.47 3.31 16.80
C SER A 29 -13.36 4.78 17.23
N GLY A 30 -14.30 5.66 16.85
CA GLY A 30 -14.30 7.09 17.15
C GLY A 30 -13.33 7.91 16.30
N VAL A 31 -12.98 7.42 15.11
CA VAL A 31 -12.10 8.10 14.17
C VAL A 31 -12.90 9.04 13.27
N ASP A 32 -12.42 10.29 13.10
CA ASP A 32 -12.94 11.23 12.09
C ASP A 32 -12.44 10.79 10.71
N LEU A 33 -13.35 10.24 9.89
CA LEU A 33 -13.06 9.59 8.62
C LEU A 33 -13.71 10.31 7.44
N GLU A 34 -12.89 10.78 6.52
CA GLU A 34 -13.26 11.15 5.15
C GLU A 34 -12.92 9.98 4.22
N TYR A 35 -13.93 9.31 3.69
CA TYR A 35 -13.74 8.21 2.75
C TYR A 35 -13.97 8.69 1.31
N ILE A 36 -13.01 8.47 0.43
CA ILE A 36 -13.03 8.94 -0.97
C ILE A 36 -12.88 7.72 -1.88
N VAL A 37 -13.84 7.52 -2.78
CA VAL A 37 -13.78 6.46 -3.79
C VAL A 37 -13.60 7.07 -5.16
N ILE A 38 -12.57 6.63 -5.87
CA ILE A 38 -12.28 7.03 -7.26
C ILE A 38 -12.45 5.80 -8.12
N ASP A 39 -13.50 5.80 -8.93
CA ASP A 39 -13.79 4.75 -9.89
C ASP A 39 -13.33 5.16 -11.29
N GLY A 40 -12.50 4.33 -11.91
CA GLY A 40 -11.88 4.56 -13.22
C GLY A 40 -12.79 4.26 -14.42
N GLY A 41 -14.11 4.42 -14.28
CA GLY A 41 -15.10 4.09 -15.30
C GLY A 41 -15.34 2.59 -15.40
N SER A 42 -15.71 1.97 -14.27
CA SER A 42 -16.05 0.54 -14.22
C SER A 42 -17.30 0.21 -15.01
N ILE A 43 -17.34 -1.00 -15.57
CA ILE A 43 -18.44 -1.55 -16.35
C ILE A 43 -19.05 -2.82 -15.72
N ASP A 44 -18.51 -3.23 -14.58
CA ASP A 44 -19.01 -4.32 -13.74
C ASP A 44 -19.98 -3.79 -12.66
N GLU A 45 -20.28 -4.61 -11.64
CA GLU A 45 -21.15 -4.23 -10.52
C GLU A 45 -20.55 -3.16 -9.57
N SER A 46 -19.33 -2.70 -9.80
CA SER A 46 -18.64 -1.76 -8.91
C SER A 46 -19.46 -0.51 -8.59
N LEU A 47 -20.08 0.11 -9.61
CA LEU A 47 -20.89 1.33 -9.41
C LEU A 47 -22.14 1.05 -8.57
N ASN A 48 -22.77 -0.10 -8.74
CA ASN A 48 -23.93 -0.49 -7.92
C ASN A 48 -23.53 -0.67 -6.46
N ILE A 49 -22.36 -1.29 -6.21
CA ILE A 49 -21.80 -1.46 -4.87
C ILE A 49 -21.48 -0.08 -4.28
N ILE A 50 -20.76 0.79 -4.96
CA ILE A 50 -20.40 2.15 -4.49
C ILE A 50 -21.66 2.92 -4.11
N ASN A 51 -22.69 2.93 -4.96
CA ASN A 51 -23.93 3.64 -4.74
C ASN A 51 -24.70 3.11 -3.53
N SER A 52 -24.61 1.81 -3.23
CA SER A 52 -25.24 1.24 -2.02
C SER A 52 -24.64 1.76 -0.71
N TYR A 53 -23.44 2.31 -0.75
CA TYR A 53 -22.71 2.92 0.39
C TYR A 53 -22.57 4.44 0.26
N GLU A 54 -23.30 5.11 -0.64
CA GLU A 54 -23.17 6.55 -0.90
C GLU A 54 -23.25 7.41 0.37
N LYS A 55 -24.11 7.06 1.33
CA LYS A 55 -24.27 7.79 2.60
C LYS A 55 -23.05 7.73 3.51
N ASP A 56 -22.19 6.74 3.34
CA ASP A 56 -20.99 6.50 4.16
C ASP A 56 -19.72 6.97 3.47
N ILE A 57 -19.76 7.20 2.17
CA ILE A 57 -18.64 7.67 1.36
C ILE A 57 -18.72 9.20 1.24
N SER A 58 -17.63 9.88 1.63
CA SER A 58 -17.60 11.35 1.66
C SER A 58 -17.53 11.97 0.26
N LYS A 59 -16.85 11.30 -0.67
CA LYS A 59 -16.71 11.74 -2.07
C LYS A 59 -16.64 10.54 -2.99
N ILE A 60 -17.42 10.57 -4.05
CA ILE A 60 -17.41 9.59 -5.13
C ILE A 60 -17.07 10.32 -6.42
N VAL A 61 -16.07 9.82 -7.15
CA VAL A 61 -15.73 10.27 -8.51
C VAL A 61 -15.69 9.05 -9.40
N SER A 62 -16.52 9.03 -10.45
CA SER A 62 -16.52 7.95 -11.44
C SER A 62 -16.33 8.55 -12.83
N GLU A 63 -15.15 8.33 -13.37
CA GLU A 63 -14.75 8.77 -14.71
C GLU A 63 -13.56 7.95 -15.20
N SER A 64 -13.40 7.84 -16.52
CA SER A 64 -12.24 7.13 -17.07
C SER A 64 -10.93 7.78 -16.61
N ASP A 65 -9.96 6.96 -16.20
CA ASP A 65 -8.64 7.38 -15.74
C ASP A 65 -7.51 6.72 -16.56
N GLN A 66 -6.27 7.17 -16.30
CA GLN A 66 -5.06 6.65 -16.94
C GLN A 66 -4.41 5.50 -16.14
N GLY A 67 -5.13 4.94 -15.17
CA GLY A 67 -4.67 3.85 -14.33
C GLY A 67 -4.68 4.17 -12.83
N PRO A 68 -4.30 3.19 -11.99
CA PRO A 68 -4.47 3.29 -10.54
C PRO A 68 -3.72 4.48 -9.91
N VAL A 69 -2.54 4.83 -10.42
CA VAL A 69 -1.75 5.97 -9.91
C VAL A 69 -2.48 7.28 -10.14
N SER A 70 -3.06 7.47 -11.32
CA SER A 70 -3.86 8.66 -11.65
C SER A 70 -5.09 8.77 -10.74
N ALA A 71 -5.82 7.66 -10.52
CA ALA A 71 -6.95 7.60 -9.61
C ALA A 71 -6.55 7.94 -8.16
N ILE A 72 -5.47 7.34 -7.65
CA ILE A 72 -4.97 7.64 -6.30
C ILE A 72 -4.57 9.10 -6.18
N ASN A 73 -3.82 9.64 -7.14
CA ASN A 73 -3.41 11.05 -7.16
C ASN A 73 -4.61 12.00 -7.16
N LYS A 74 -5.69 11.66 -7.88
CA LYS A 74 -6.95 12.42 -7.85
C LYS A 74 -7.55 12.39 -6.45
N GLY A 75 -7.62 11.22 -5.80
CA GLY A 75 -8.08 11.08 -4.43
C GLY A 75 -7.23 11.86 -3.43
N LEU A 76 -5.90 11.84 -3.56
CA LEU A 76 -4.97 12.61 -2.72
C LEU A 76 -5.19 14.12 -2.83
N LYS A 77 -5.49 14.64 -4.03
CA LYS A 77 -5.82 16.06 -4.23
C LYS A 77 -7.15 16.45 -3.58
N LEU A 78 -8.10 15.53 -3.48
CA LEU A 78 -9.40 15.74 -2.85
C LEU A 78 -9.38 15.57 -1.33
N ALA A 79 -8.34 14.93 -0.79
CA ALA A 79 -8.20 14.61 0.62
C ALA A 79 -8.01 15.88 1.48
N SER A 80 -8.76 15.95 2.59
CA SER A 80 -8.68 17.06 3.54
C SER A 80 -8.20 16.64 4.92
N GLY A 81 -8.05 15.34 5.17
CA GLY A 81 -7.58 14.79 6.44
C GLY A 81 -6.14 15.15 6.75
N GLU A 82 -5.81 15.16 8.03
CA GLU A 82 -4.43 15.33 8.51
C GLU A 82 -3.56 14.12 8.14
N ILE A 83 -4.14 12.93 8.25
CA ILE A 83 -3.52 11.66 7.83
C ILE A 83 -4.25 11.16 6.59
N VAL A 84 -3.47 10.75 5.61
CA VAL A 84 -3.97 10.19 4.36
C VAL A 84 -3.39 8.82 4.11
N ALA A 85 -4.16 7.95 3.46
CA ALA A 85 -3.73 6.66 2.96
C ALA A 85 -4.61 6.25 1.79
N TRP A 86 -4.14 5.28 1.00
CA TRP A 86 -5.05 4.60 0.07
C TRP A 86 -5.10 3.11 0.38
N LEU A 87 -6.23 2.53 0.09
CA LEU A 87 -6.50 1.10 0.19
C LEU A 87 -7.07 0.65 -1.14
N ASN A 88 -6.43 -0.30 -1.81
CA ASN A 88 -6.90 -0.80 -3.09
C ASN A 88 -8.25 -1.53 -2.93
N ALA A 89 -9.00 -1.66 -4.01
CA ALA A 89 -10.35 -2.22 -4.02
C ALA A 89 -10.43 -3.74 -3.68
N ASP A 90 -9.29 -4.39 -3.47
CA ASP A 90 -9.13 -5.81 -3.13
C ASP A 90 -8.51 -6.05 -1.74
N ASP A 91 -8.06 -4.98 -1.07
CA ASP A 91 -7.45 -5.02 0.26
C ASP A 91 -8.47 -4.67 1.36
N ARG A 92 -8.11 -4.91 2.63
CA ARG A 92 -8.99 -4.54 3.76
C ARG A 92 -8.21 -4.13 5.01
N TYR A 93 -8.81 -3.23 5.80
CA TYR A 93 -8.32 -2.89 7.14
C TYR A 93 -8.84 -3.86 8.20
N HIS A 94 -8.04 -4.05 9.24
CA HIS A 94 -8.47 -4.70 10.47
C HIS A 94 -9.21 -3.72 11.39
N SER A 95 -10.12 -4.24 12.23
CA SER A 95 -10.84 -3.42 13.19
C SER A 95 -9.88 -2.62 14.08
N GLY A 96 -10.16 -1.33 14.26
CA GLY A 96 -9.39 -0.40 15.08
C GLY A 96 -8.01 -0.03 14.51
N ALA A 97 -7.72 -0.34 13.25
CA ALA A 97 -6.45 0.01 12.61
C ALA A 97 -6.20 1.51 12.66
N LEU A 98 -7.16 2.34 12.22
CA LEU A 98 -6.99 3.80 12.18
C LEU A 98 -6.88 4.41 13.59
N LYS A 99 -7.53 3.82 14.61
CA LYS A 99 -7.37 4.27 16.00
C LYS A 99 -5.94 4.11 16.49
N ARG A 100 -5.30 2.95 16.21
CA ARG A 100 -3.89 2.71 16.57
C ARG A 100 -2.95 3.62 15.80
N VAL A 101 -3.21 3.84 14.52
CA VAL A 101 -2.49 4.81 13.69
C VAL A 101 -2.58 6.22 14.29
N ALA A 102 -3.78 6.66 14.69
CA ALA A 102 -3.99 7.96 15.32
C ALA A 102 -3.15 8.12 16.61
N GLN A 103 -3.13 7.09 17.46
CA GLN A 103 -2.36 7.09 18.70
C GLN A 103 -0.85 7.25 18.43
N VAL A 104 -0.31 6.47 17.48
CA VAL A 104 1.11 6.54 17.13
C VAL A 104 1.45 7.86 16.47
N MET A 105 0.66 8.33 15.52
CA MET A 105 0.92 9.60 14.84
C MET A 105 0.80 10.80 15.78
N ALA A 106 -0.07 10.74 16.80
CA ALA A 106 -0.15 11.76 17.83
C ALA A 106 1.09 11.75 18.74
N ALA A 107 1.60 10.57 19.11
CA ALA A 107 2.80 10.42 19.93
C ALA A 107 4.09 10.83 19.19
N TYR A 108 4.09 10.78 17.87
CA TYR A 108 5.25 11.11 17.03
C TYR A 108 4.94 12.21 15.99
N PRO A 109 4.71 13.47 16.42
CA PRO A 109 4.26 14.55 15.54
C PRO A 109 5.26 14.91 14.43
N GLY A 110 6.55 14.65 14.63
CA GLY A 110 7.60 14.91 13.63
C GLY A 110 7.73 13.82 12.56
N LYS A 111 7.04 12.68 12.68
CA LYS A 111 7.11 11.61 11.68
C LYS A 111 6.21 11.89 10.48
N ALA A 112 6.76 11.69 9.29
CA ALA A 112 6.05 11.89 8.02
C ALA A 112 5.06 10.77 7.73
N LEU A 113 5.40 9.54 8.10
CA LEU A 113 4.58 8.36 7.88
C LEU A 113 4.61 7.40 9.08
N CYS A 114 3.60 6.54 9.17
CA CYS A 114 3.66 5.34 9.99
C CYS A 114 3.25 4.12 9.16
N PHE A 115 3.67 2.97 9.63
CA PHE A 115 3.38 1.69 8.98
C PHE A 115 3.24 0.59 10.01
N GLY A 116 2.61 -0.51 9.62
CA GLY A 116 2.42 -1.66 10.51
C GLY A 116 2.45 -2.98 9.77
N ALA A 117 2.13 -4.05 10.50
CA ALA A 117 2.01 -5.37 9.93
C ALA A 117 0.85 -5.43 8.92
N CYS A 118 1.06 -6.16 7.82
CA CYS A 118 0.10 -6.43 6.77
C CYS A 118 0.19 -7.90 6.41
N ARG A 119 -0.90 -8.66 6.60
CA ARG A 119 -0.93 -10.06 6.18
C ARG A 119 -1.15 -10.16 4.68
N ILE A 120 -0.68 -11.25 4.10
CA ILE A 120 -1.01 -11.60 2.72
C ILE A 120 -2.11 -12.66 2.76
N ILE A 121 -3.24 -12.37 2.12
CA ILE A 121 -4.40 -13.28 2.06
C ILE A 121 -4.67 -13.75 0.62
N ASP A 122 -5.33 -14.90 0.49
CA ASP A 122 -5.86 -15.38 -0.79
C ASP A 122 -7.25 -14.76 -1.11
N GLU A 123 -7.86 -15.22 -2.19
CA GLU A 123 -9.19 -14.75 -2.63
C GLU A 123 -10.29 -15.07 -1.64
N GLU A 124 -10.14 -16.11 -0.82
CA GLU A 124 -11.06 -16.51 0.25
C GLU A 124 -10.78 -15.84 1.60
N GLY A 125 -9.77 -14.96 1.66
CA GLY A 125 -9.40 -14.23 2.88
C GLY A 125 -8.56 -15.03 3.87
N ARG A 126 -8.01 -16.20 3.46
CA ARG A 126 -7.11 -17.03 4.28
C ARG A 126 -5.69 -16.51 4.17
N GLU A 127 -5.00 -16.45 5.29
CA GLU A 127 -3.61 -16.00 5.31
C GLU A 127 -2.68 -16.97 4.57
N ILE A 128 -1.91 -16.45 3.63
CA ILE A 128 -0.89 -17.15 2.85
C ILE A 128 0.46 -16.45 3.00
N ARG A 129 1.56 -17.11 2.58
CA ARG A 129 2.91 -16.52 2.51
C ARG A 129 3.41 -15.93 3.83
N LYS A 130 3.05 -16.53 4.97
CA LYS A 130 3.45 -16.08 6.33
C LYS A 130 4.95 -15.80 6.46
N GLY A 131 5.80 -16.58 5.81
CA GLY A 131 7.25 -16.35 5.82
C GLY A 131 7.66 -15.00 5.21
N ILE A 132 6.95 -14.51 4.19
CA ILE A 132 7.21 -13.19 3.60
C ILE A 132 6.77 -12.10 4.58
N THR A 133 5.61 -12.24 5.21
CA THR A 133 5.12 -11.31 6.23
C THR A 133 6.12 -11.22 7.39
N SER A 134 6.51 -12.34 7.99
CA SER A 134 7.48 -12.38 9.09
C SER A 134 8.85 -11.81 8.71
N PHE A 135 9.31 -12.06 7.48
CA PHE A 135 10.55 -11.49 6.97
C PHE A 135 10.49 -9.96 6.89
N LYS A 136 9.38 -9.39 6.40
CA LYS A 136 9.19 -7.94 6.38
C LYS A 136 9.13 -7.34 7.78
N GLU A 137 8.38 -7.98 8.70
CA GLU A 137 8.21 -7.53 10.08
C GLU A 137 9.53 -7.51 10.87
N PHE A 138 10.47 -8.40 10.55
CA PHE A 138 11.80 -8.39 11.14
C PHE A 138 12.49 -7.02 11.03
N PHE A 139 12.28 -6.29 9.93
CA PHE A 139 12.90 -4.99 9.71
C PHE A 139 12.21 -3.83 10.45
N PHE A 140 11.02 -4.03 11.03
CA PHE A 140 10.27 -2.95 11.67
C PHE A 140 11.02 -2.31 12.83
N SER A 141 11.73 -3.11 13.63
CA SER A 141 12.56 -2.63 14.75
C SER A 141 13.84 -1.93 14.29
N TYR A 142 14.27 -2.14 13.06
CA TYR A 142 15.48 -1.56 12.46
C TYR A 142 15.14 -0.47 11.42
N SER A 143 13.92 0.05 11.47
CA SER A 143 13.43 1.02 10.50
C SER A 143 14.25 2.29 10.49
N SER A 144 14.85 2.58 9.35
CA SER A 144 15.66 3.77 9.09
C SER A 144 15.68 4.06 7.59
N GLN A 145 16.15 5.25 7.20
CA GLN A 145 16.35 5.56 5.79
C GLN A 145 17.31 4.56 5.12
N PHE A 146 18.36 4.18 5.82
CA PHE A 146 19.30 3.16 5.33
C PHE A 146 18.59 1.82 5.08
N THR A 147 17.81 1.34 6.06
CA THR A 147 17.12 0.05 5.95
C THR A 147 16.10 0.03 4.82
N ILE A 148 15.29 1.09 4.69
CA ILE A 148 14.29 1.14 3.61
C ILE A 148 14.92 1.27 2.22
N GLN A 149 16.13 1.84 2.11
CA GLN A 149 16.90 1.85 0.88
C GLN A 149 17.53 0.49 0.55
N CYS A 150 17.83 -0.33 1.57
CA CYS A 150 18.33 -1.70 1.36
C CYS A 150 17.25 -2.67 0.89
N ILE A 151 16.01 -2.48 1.36
CA ILE A 151 14.91 -3.40 1.08
C ILE A 151 13.56 -2.70 1.31
N ASN A 152 12.61 -2.92 0.38
CA ASN A 152 11.21 -2.52 0.55
C ASN A 152 10.48 -3.50 1.48
N TYR A 153 10.48 -3.22 2.79
CA TYR A 153 9.81 -4.05 3.81
C TYR A 153 8.43 -3.54 4.21
N ILE A 154 8.03 -2.33 3.81
CA ILE A 154 6.71 -1.78 4.11
C ILE A 154 5.70 -2.27 3.08
N SER A 155 4.57 -2.75 3.55
CA SER A 155 3.45 -3.11 2.68
C SER A 155 2.49 -1.94 2.58
N GLN A 156 2.18 -1.54 1.35
CA GLN A 156 1.42 -0.34 1.05
C GLN A 156 0.07 -0.26 1.78
N PRO A 157 -0.76 -1.34 1.90
CA PRO A 157 -2.05 -1.24 2.58
C PRO A 157 -1.96 -0.95 4.09
N ALA A 158 -0.77 -1.10 4.69
CA ALA A 158 -0.52 -0.79 6.09
C ALA A 158 0.30 0.49 6.29
N MET A 159 0.34 1.39 5.30
CA MET A 159 1.09 2.65 5.34
C MET A 159 0.14 3.85 5.38
N PHE A 160 0.42 4.77 6.30
CA PHE A 160 -0.35 6.00 6.52
C PHE A 160 0.62 7.17 6.64
N PHE A 161 0.27 8.33 6.08
CA PHE A 161 1.20 9.45 6.02
C PHE A 161 0.51 10.78 6.30
N ARG A 162 1.29 11.76 6.78
CA ARG A 162 0.80 13.11 6.95
C ARG A 162 0.55 13.75 5.58
N ARG A 163 -0.61 14.37 5.41
CA ARG A 163 -0.93 15.12 4.19
C ARG A 163 0.12 16.20 3.91
N SER A 164 0.56 16.90 4.95
CA SER A 164 1.62 17.92 4.82
C SER A 164 2.98 17.38 4.36
N ALA A 165 3.27 16.09 4.61
CA ALA A 165 4.48 15.46 4.10
C ALA A 165 4.36 15.12 2.61
N ILE A 166 3.17 14.68 2.15
CA ILE A 166 2.90 14.49 0.72
C ILE A 166 2.96 15.80 -0.05
N GLU A 167 2.38 16.87 0.49
CA GLU A 167 2.42 18.19 -0.15
C GLU A 167 3.86 18.65 -0.42
N LYS A 168 4.80 18.30 0.47
CA LYS A 168 6.24 18.58 0.30
C LYS A 168 6.96 17.56 -0.60
N ALA A 169 6.64 16.28 -0.45
CA ALA A 169 7.30 15.21 -1.20
C ALA A 169 6.80 15.11 -2.65
N GLY A 170 5.61 15.63 -2.94
CA GLY A 170 4.90 15.45 -4.21
C GLY A 170 4.09 14.15 -4.25
N HIS A 171 3.18 14.06 -5.21
CA HIS A 171 2.27 12.93 -5.41
C HIS A 171 2.99 11.69 -5.96
N LEU A 172 2.24 10.62 -6.21
CA LEU A 172 2.74 9.41 -6.85
C LEU A 172 3.21 9.69 -8.28
N ARG A 173 4.29 9.05 -8.68
CA ARG A 173 4.85 9.16 -10.03
C ARG A 173 4.07 8.28 -11.01
N GLU A 174 3.49 8.89 -12.02
CA GLU A 174 2.67 8.22 -13.05
C GLU A 174 3.51 7.53 -14.14
N ASP A 175 4.83 7.80 -14.17
CA ASP A 175 5.78 7.15 -15.05
C ASP A 175 6.30 5.79 -14.53
N LEU A 176 5.93 5.40 -13.30
CA LEU A 176 6.23 4.10 -12.73
C LEU A 176 5.05 3.14 -12.91
N GLU A 177 5.35 1.89 -13.23
CA GLU A 177 4.35 0.86 -13.49
C GLU A 177 3.95 0.06 -12.24
N ALA A 178 4.86 -0.07 -11.26
CA ALA A 178 4.65 -0.95 -10.10
C ALA A 178 5.29 -0.48 -8.79
N ALA A 179 6.31 0.39 -8.80
CA ALA A 179 7.04 0.80 -7.59
C ALA A 179 6.74 2.24 -7.13
N TRP A 180 5.58 2.79 -7.49
CA TRP A 180 5.18 4.16 -7.12
C TRP A 180 5.00 4.37 -5.61
N ASP A 181 4.58 3.33 -4.89
CA ASP A 181 4.43 3.33 -3.43
C ASP A 181 5.79 3.37 -2.74
N TYR A 182 6.76 2.62 -3.25
CA TYR A 182 8.12 2.62 -2.73
C TYR A 182 8.83 3.95 -3.01
N ASP A 183 8.69 4.52 -4.21
CA ASP A 183 9.22 5.85 -4.55
C ASP A 183 8.66 6.92 -3.60
N LEU A 184 7.34 6.92 -3.37
CA LEU A 184 6.73 7.84 -2.41
C LEU A 184 7.25 7.60 -1.00
N THR A 185 7.39 6.34 -0.57
CA THR A 185 7.91 5.98 0.75
C THR A 185 9.30 6.58 0.98
N LEU A 186 10.23 6.45 0.02
CA LEU A 186 11.57 7.03 0.13
C LEU A 186 11.54 8.56 0.23
N ARG A 187 10.72 9.22 -0.60
CA ARG A 187 10.54 10.68 -0.55
C ARG A 187 9.93 11.16 0.78
N LEU A 188 8.94 10.45 1.30
CA LEU A 188 8.34 10.74 2.61
C LEU A 188 9.32 10.50 3.76
N TRP A 189 10.18 9.48 3.65
CA TRP A 189 11.20 9.22 4.66
C TRP A 189 12.10 10.43 4.88
N ARG A 190 12.42 11.17 3.83
CA ARG A 190 13.19 12.42 3.88
C ARG A 190 12.46 13.58 4.54
N GLN A 191 11.12 13.51 4.68
CA GLN A 191 10.29 14.57 5.28
C GLN A 191 10.10 14.42 6.81
N GLY A 192 10.66 13.38 7.44
CA GLY A 192 10.53 13.15 8.89
C GLY A 192 10.68 11.68 9.30
N GLY A 193 10.91 10.81 8.32
CA GLY A 193 11.04 9.37 8.54
C GLY A 193 9.72 8.69 8.87
N GLY A 194 9.81 7.39 9.12
CA GLY A 194 8.69 6.54 9.48
C GLY A 194 8.70 6.12 10.95
N VAL A 195 7.56 5.63 11.43
CA VAL A 195 7.40 4.99 12.74
C VAL A 195 6.53 3.75 12.63
N TYR A 196 6.93 2.69 13.31
CA TYR A 196 6.16 1.45 13.37
C TYR A 196 4.97 1.54 14.30
N VAL A 197 3.81 1.05 13.87
CA VAL A 197 2.59 0.88 14.68
C VAL A 197 2.56 -0.54 15.21
N PRO A 198 2.86 -0.78 16.49
CA PRO A 198 2.94 -2.13 17.05
C PRO A 198 1.57 -2.78 17.20
N GLY A 199 1.58 -4.11 17.37
CA GLY A 199 0.39 -4.92 17.67
C GLY A 199 -0.08 -5.76 16.49
N VAL A 200 -1.38 -6.09 16.49
CA VAL A 200 -1.98 -6.92 15.43
C VAL A 200 -1.88 -6.22 14.05
N PRO A 201 -1.96 -6.95 12.95
CA PRO A 201 -1.91 -6.35 11.61
C PRO A 201 -2.88 -5.19 11.45
N LEU A 202 -2.49 -4.18 10.66
CA LEU A 202 -3.35 -3.03 10.32
C LEU A 202 -4.27 -3.37 9.16
N SER A 203 -3.78 -4.21 8.23
CA SER A 203 -4.46 -4.51 6.98
C SER A 203 -4.15 -5.92 6.49
N ASP A 204 -4.93 -6.36 5.51
CA ASP A 204 -4.64 -7.51 4.68
C ASP A 204 -4.41 -7.04 3.24
N PHE A 205 -3.35 -7.54 2.61
CA PHE A 205 -3.09 -7.45 1.19
C PHE A 205 -3.60 -8.71 0.50
N ARG A 206 -4.53 -8.58 -0.45
CA ARG A 206 -5.08 -9.71 -1.19
C ARG A 206 -4.25 -10.02 -2.42
N TRP A 207 -3.72 -11.25 -2.45
CA TRP A 207 -2.99 -11.74 -3.60
C TRP A 207 -3.90 -12.60 -4.48
N HIS A 208 -4.04 -12.22 -5.74
CA HIS A 208 -4.72 -13.01 -6.78
C HIS A 208 -4.02 -12.83 -8.12
N THR A 209 -4.32 -13.71 -9.09
CA THR A 209 -3.61 -13.76 -10.37
C THR A 209 -3.78 -12.51 -11.23
N SER A 210 -4.83 -11.72 -11.00
CA SER A 210 -5.07 -10.45 -11.72
C SER A 210 -4.44 -9.23 -11.03
N SER A 211 -3.90 -9.35 -9.80
CA SER A 211 -3.24 -8.24 -9.11
C SER A 211 -2.00 -7.74 -9.86
N ILE A 212 -1.68 -6.45 -9.71
CA ILE A 212 -0.51 -5.82 -10.34
C ILE A 212 0.78 -6.54 -9.91
N SER A 213 0.93 -6.82 -8.63
CA SER A 213 2.09 -7.52 -8.07
C SER A 213 2.27 -8.94 -8.62
N ALA A 214 1.18 -9.63 -9.02
CA ALA A 214 1.28 -10.94 -9.62
C ALA A 214 1.73 -10.87 -11.08
N LYS A 215 1.28 -9.86 -11.81
CA LYS A 215 1.56 -9.71 -13.26
C LYS A 215 2.89 -9.03 -13.56
N ARG A 216 3.35 -8.13 -12.69
CA ARG A 216 4.47 -7.22 -12.97
C ARG A 216 5.63 -7.35 -11.96
N TYR A 217 5.80 -8.50 -11.31
CA TYR A 217 6.84 -8.66 -10.27
C TYR A 217 8.26 -8.33 -10.79
N ALA A 218 8.60 -8.70 -12.02
CA ALA A 218 9.92 -8.42 -12.59
C ALA A 218 10.14 -6.91 -12.82
N THR A 219 9.12 -6.20 -13.33
CA THR A 219 9.13 -4.74 -13.47
C THR A 219 9.21 -4.08 -12.10
N GLN A 220 8.44 -4.55 -11.13
CA GLN A 220 8.44 -4.03 -9.76
C GLN A 220 9.84 -4.05 -9.15
N PHE A 221 10.51 -5.20 -9.13
CA PHE A 221 11.86 -5.29 -8.54
C PHE A 221 12.92 -4.52 -9.32
N LYS A 222 12.73 -4.33 -10.62
CA LYS A 222 13.61 -3.45 -11.41
C LYS A 222 13.40 -1.99 -11.01
N GLU A 223 12.16 -1.52 -10.99
CA GLU A 223 11.82 -0.15 -10.63
C GLU A 223 12.19 0.18 -9.17
N GLU A 224 11.95 -0.75 -8.22
CA GLU A 224 12.37 -0.57 -6.82
C GLU A 224 13.89 -0.32 -6.73
N PHE A 225 14.69 -1.07 -7.48
CA PHE A 225 16.12 -0.86 -7.53
C PHE A 225 16.49 0.50 -8.16
N ASP A 226 15.89 0.84 -9.31
CA ASP A 226 16.16 2.09 -10.02
C ASP A 226 15.79 3.31 -9.15
N VAL A 227 14.66 3.24 -8.43
CA VAL A 227 14.21 4.26 -7.48
C VAL A 227 15.15 4.37 -6.28
N ALA A 228 15.60 3.26 -5.72
CA ALA A 228 16.57 3.25 -4.61
C ALA A 228 17.90 3.86 -5.04
N VAL A 229 18.39 3.52 -6.25
CA VAL A 229 19.62 4.12 -6.84
C VAL A 229 19.45 5.63 -7.00
N LYS A 230 18.30 6.09 -7.49
CA LYS A 230 18.02 7.52 -7.65
C LYS A 230 17.98 8.24 -6.30
N ASP A 231 17.45 7.58 -5.25
CA ASP A 231 17.35 8.17 -3.91
C ASP A 231 18.69 8.20 -3.18
N ALA A 232 19.46 7.10 -3.15
CA ALA A 232 20.66 6.95 -2.34
C ALA A 232 21.98 7.23 -3.08
N GLY A 233 21.96 7.20 -4.42
CA GLY A 233 23.16 7.30 -5.27
C GLY A 233 23.88 5.95 -5.45
N TRP A 234 24.64 5.83 -6.55
CA TRP A 234 25.45 4.66 -6.87
C TRP A 234 26.94 5.05 -6.92
N PRO A 235 27.86 4.21 -6.41
CA PRO A 235 27.65 3.03 -5.56
C PRO A 235 27.63 3.41 -4.06
N THR A 236 26.61 2.99 -3.35
CA THR A 236 26.52 3.17 -1.90
C THR A 236 26.28 1.81 -1.21
N PRO A 237 26.68 1.60 0.06
CA PRO A 237 26.53 0.32 0.74
C PRO A 237 25.09 -0.21 0.73
N GLN A 238 24.09 0.68 0.96
CA GLN A 238 22.68 0.29 0.95
C GLN A 238 22.22 -0.18 -0.42
N ILE A 239 22.71 0.41 -1.51
CA ILE A 239 22.35 0.01 -2.87
C ILE A 239 23.02 -1.31 -3.27
N LEU A 240 24.25 -1.55 -2.82
CA LEU A 240 24.88 -2.87 -2.99
C LEU A 240 24.10 -3.97 -2.24
N ILE A 241 23.64 -3.68 -1.02
CA ILE A 241 22.76 -4.60 -0.26
C ILE A 241 21.43 -4.80 -1.02
N HIS A 242 20.79 -3.73 -1.50
CA HIS A 242 19.55 -3.81 -2.27
C HIS A 242 19.70 -4.70 -3.51
N TRP A 243 20.81 -4.54 -4.23
CA TRP A 243 21.12 -5.36 -5.39
C TRP A 243 21.22 -6.85 -5.04
N LEU A 244 21.92 -7.21 -3.95
CA LEU A 244 22.01 -8.60 -3.46
C LEU A 244 20.64 -9.15 -3.04
N VAL A 245 19.86 -8.39 -2.27
CA VAL A 245 18.52 -8.77 -1.81
C VAL A 245 17.59 -8.99 -3.01
N ARG A 246 17.59 -8.09 -3.97
CA ARG A 246 16.80 -8.21 -5.21
C ARG A 246 17.10 -9.53 -5.93
N TRP A 247 18.37 -9.87 -6.15
CA TRP A 247 18.73 -11.11 -6.82
C TRP A 247 18.33 -12.36 -6.01
N GLY A 248 18.44 -12.31 -4.68
CA GLY A 248 17.95 -13.35 -3.79
C GLY A 248 16.43 -13.57 -3.93
N ILE A 249 15.66 -12.50 -3.94
CA ILE A 249 14.21 -12.54 -4.11
C ILE A 249 13.84 -13.07 -5.50
N VAL A 250 14.38 -12.48 -6.56
CA VAL A 250 14.12 -12.91 -7.95
C VAL A 250 14.48 -14.37 -8.15
N GLY A 251 15.62 -14.82 -7.62
CA GLY A 251 16.03 -16.24 -7.66
C GLY A 251 15.02 -17.17 -6.96
N THR A 252 14.51 -16.76 -5.80
CA THR A 252 13.48 -17.51 -5.05
C THR A 252 12.18 -17.61 -5.84
N TYR A 253 11.70 -16.52 -6.42
CA TYR A 253 10.48 -16.53 -7.24
C TYR A 253 10.63 -17.38 -8.50
N THR A 254 11.80 -17.31 -9.16
CA THR A 254 12.11 -18.15 -10.33
C THR A 254 12.10 -19.64 -9.96
N LEU A 255 12.74 -20.00 -8.84
CA LEU A 255 12.75 -21.40 -8.35
C LEU A 255 11.33 -21.88 -8.02
N MET A 256 10.52 -21.06 -7.37
CA MET A 256 9.10 -21.37 -7.10
C MET A 256 8.29 -21.58 -8.38
N ALA A 257 8.52 -20.76 -9.41
CA ALA A 257 7.84 -20.91 -10.70
C ALA A 257 8.24 -22.22 -11.39
N VAL A 258 9.52 -22.56 -11.43
CA VAL A 258 10.04 -23.80 -12.01
C VAL A 258 9.49 -25.04 -11.26
N THR A 259 9.49 -25.01 -9.93
CA THR A 259 8.96 -26.14 -9.13
C THR A 259 7.46 -26.34 -9.32
N ARG A 260 6.69 -25.26 -9.54
CA ARG A 260 5.25 -25.32 -9.85
C ARG A 260 5.00 -25.93 -11.23
N MET A 261 5.79 -25.56 -12.25
CA MET A 261 5.70 -26.16 -13.59
C MET A 261 6.02 -27.66 -13.54
N MET A 262 7.05 -28.08 -12.80
CA MET A 262 7.40 -29.49 -12.65
C MET A 262 6.35 -30.32 -11.89
N ARG A 263 5.59 -29.71 -10.96
CA ARG A 263 4.49 -30.37 -10.24
C ARG A 263 3.18 -30.41 -11.04
N GLY A 264 2.95 -29.46 -11.94
CA GLY A 264 1.78 -29.43 -12.82
C GLY A 264 1.94 -30.30 -14.08
N ALA A 265 3.15 -30.80 -14.34
CA ALA A 265 3.47 -31.70 -15.43
C ALA A 265 3.41 -33.18 -15.00
N ARG A 266 2.97 -33.49 -13.80
CA ARG A 266 2.68 -34.85 -13.28
C ARG A 266 1.18 -34.94 -12.98
#